data_dbaba133637bcf83628def1520ce8d17
#
_entry.id   dbaba133637bcf83628def1520ce8d17
#
_cell.length_a   1.000
_cell.length_b   1.000
_cell.length_c   1.000
_cell.angle_alpha   90.00
_cell.angle_beta   90.00
_cell.angle_gamma   90.00
#
_symmetry.space_group_name_H-M   'P 1'
#
loop_
_entity.id
_entity.type
_entity.pdbx_description
1 polymer ?
#
loop_
_entity_poly.entity_id
_entity_poly.type
_entity_poly.pdbx_seq_one_letter_code
_entity_poly.pdbx_strand_id
1 'polypeptide(L)'
;MSKSLAQAEIRTRTTLIGAMLVRKGDADAMLCGTVGSYADHLRYVRTTIGLRPGANTLAAMQLLILPHRHLFICDTHVNPDPTAEQVAEMTMLAADAVRRFGIAPSVALLSHSN
;
A
#
# COMPACT_ATOMS: atom_id res chain seq x y z
N MET A 1 9.32 -21.43 6.78
CA MET A 1 8.31 -21.47 7.87
C MET A 1 7.69 -22.86 7.90
N SER A 2 7.57 -23.50 9.09
CA SER A 2 6.93 -24.82 9.19
C SER A 2 5.42 -24.73 9.01
N LYS A 3 4.76 -25.83 8.60
CA LYS A 3 3.30 -25.87 8.40
C LYS A 3 2.54 -25.57 9.70
N SER A 4 3.03 -26.05 10.83
CA SER A 4 2.42 -25.81 12.15
C SER A 4 2.49 -24.32 12.56
N LEU A 5 3.62 -23.66 12.31
CA LEU A 5 3.77 -22.23 12.59
C LEU A 5 2.87 -21.38 11.69
N ALA A 6 2.77 -21.71 10.40
CA ALA A 6 1.86 -21.05 9.48
C ALA A 6 0.39 -21.18 9.91
N GLN A 7 -0.02 -22.36 10.38
CA GLN A 7 -1.37 -22.57 10.90
C GLN A 7 -1.66 -21.78 12.18
N ALA A 8 -0.67 -21.65 13.07
CA ALA A 8 -0.82 -20.85 14.29
C ALA A 8 -0.94 -19.34 13.95
N GLU A 9 -0.12 -18.83 13.04
CA GLU A 9 -0.19 -17.44 12.60
C GLU A 9 -1.54 -17.09 11.94
N ILE A 10 -2.02 -17.93 11.02
CA ILE A 10 -3.31 -17.71 10.36
C ILE A 10 -4.46 -17.62 11.37
N ARG A 11 -4.45 -18.42 12.43
CA ARG A 11 -5.51 -18.40 13.44
C ARG A 11 -5.54 -17.14 14.30
N THR A 12 -4.43 -16.42 14.40
CA THR A 12 -4.28 -15.28 15.32
C THR A 12 -4.11 -13.93 14.61
N ARG A 13 -3.85 -13.93 13.31
CA ARG A 13 -3.52 -12.72 12.53
C ARG A 13 -4.57 -12.43 11.47
N THR A 14 -5.55 -11.61 11.82
CA THR A 14 -6.68 -11.25 10.92
C THR A 14 -6.22 -10.63 9.61
N THR A 15 -5.18 -9.77 9.63
CA THR A 15 -4.60 -9.18 8.42
C THR A 15 -4.02 -10.25 7.49
N LEU A 16 -3.39 -11.29 8.02
CA LEU A 16 -2.89 -12.41 7.22
C LEU A 16 -4.04 -13.17 6.56
N ILE A 17 -5.15 -13.39 7.27
CA ILE A 17 -6.35 -14.03 6.71
C ILE A 17 -6.88 -13.21 5.54
N GLY A 18 -7.08 -11.90 5.74
CA GLY A 18 -7.55 -10.99 4.68
C GLY A 18 -6.62 -10.98 3.46
N ALA A 19 -5.30 -10.90 3.70
CA ALA A 19 -4.31 -10.94 2.63
C ALA A 19 -4.33 -12.26 1.85
N MET A 20 -4.57 -13.38 2.51
CA MET A 20 -4.72 -14.70 1.85
C MET A 20 -5.98 -14.78 0.99
N LEU A 21 -7.12 -14.21 1.45
CA LEU A 21 -8.34 -14.16 0.66
C LEU A 21 -8.15 -13.35 -0.62
N VAL A 22 -7.53 -12.17 -0.52
CA VAL A 22 -7.18 -11.35 -1.70
C VAL A 22 -6.22 -12.10 -2.63
N ARG A 23 -5.19 -12.72 -2.08
CA ARG A 23 -4.21 -13.50 -2.87
C ARG A 23 -4.83 -14.64 -3.65
N LYS A 24 -5.84 -15.31 -3.08
CA LYS A 24 -6.56 -16.40 -3.71
C LYS A 24 -7.63 -15.95 -4.71
N GLY A 25 -7.99 -14.68 -4.71
CA GLY A 25 -9.09 -14.15 -5.49
C GLY A 25 -10.48 -14.40 -4.88
N ASP A 26 -10.52 -14.79 -3.61
CA ASP A 26 -11.76 -14.94 -2.84
C ASP A 26 -12.31 -13.56 -2.36
N ALA A 27 -11.50 -12.51 -2.47
CA ALA A 27 -11.86 -11.12 -2.20
C ALA A 27 -11.11 -10.17 -3.13
N ASP A 28 -11.74 -9.07 -3.53
CA ASP A 28 -11.16 -8.05 -4.42
C ASP A 28 -10.25 -7.08 -3.68
N ALA A 29 -10.52 -6.85 -2.40
CA ALA A 29 -9.76 -5.96 -1.53
C ALA A 29 -9.92 -6.38 -0.06
N MET A 30 -9.11 -5.77 0.81
CA MET A 30 -9.23 -5.96 2.26
C MET A 30 -9.08 -4.62 2.99
N LEU A 31 -9.74 -4.51 4.14
CA LEU A 31 -9.50 -3.47 5.14
C LEU A 31 -8.81 -4.11 6.34
N CYS A 32 -7.76 -3.47 6.84
CA CYS A 32 -7.05 -3.93 8.02
C CYS A 32 -6.59 -2.75 8.87
N GLY A 33 -6.39 -2.99 10.15
CA GLY A 33 -5.96 -1.97 11.10
C GLY A 33 -6.62 -2.15 12.46
N THR A 34 -6.76 -1.04 13.21
CA THR A 34 -7.34 -0.92 14.55
C THR A 34 -6.48 -1.55 15.65
N VAL A 35 -5.99 -2.78 15.47
CA VAL A 35 -5.17 -3.50 16.44
C VAL A 35 -3.87 -3.96 15.79
N GLY A 36 -2.74 -3.64 16.41
CA GLY A 36 -1.41 -3.94 15.90
C GLY A 36 -0.69 -2.73 15.34
N SER A 37 0.57 -2.93 14.92
CA SER A 37 1.36 -1.86 14.31
C SER A 37 1.14 -1.79 12.80
N TYR A 38 1.28 -0.58 12.23
CA TYR A 38 1.27 -0.39 10.78
C TYR A 38 2.29 -1.29 10.07
N ALA A 39 3.49 -1.40 10.64
CA ALA A 39 4.56 -2.22 10.08
C ALA A 39 4.19 -3.72 10.01
N ASP A 40 3.47 -4.24 11.02
CA ASP A 40 3.01 -5.64 11.01
C ASP A 40 1.97 -5.87 9.92
N HIS A 41 1.00 -4.98 9.78
CA HIS A 41 -0.01 -5.07 8.73
C HIS A 41 0.65 -5.01 7.35
N LEU A 42 1.54 -4.04 7.12
CA LEU A 42 2.27 -3.89 5.87
C LEU A 42 3.13 -5.11 5.54
N ARG A 43 3.77 -5.72 6.54
CA ARG A 43 4.55 -6.96 6.38
C ARG A 43 3.68 -8.08 5.83
N TYR A 44 2.48 -8.31 6.35
CA TYR A 44 1.56 -9.34 5.85
C TYR A 44 1.08 -9.04 4.44
N VAL A 45 0.75 -7.80 4.12
CA VAL A 45 0.40 -7.39 2.76
C VAL A 45 1.54 -7.69 1.80
N ARG A 46 2.75 -7.23 2.11
CA ARG A 46 3.94 -7.39 1.27
C ARG A 46 4.33 -8.86 1.06
N THR A 47 4.29 -9.67 2.12
CA THR A 47 4.73 -11.08 2.05
C THR A 47 3.69 -12.02 1.48
N THR A 48 2.40 -11.67 1.57
CA THR A 48 1.29 -12.54 1.14
C THR A 48 0.76 -12.13 -0.23
N ILE A 49 0.40 -10.86 -0.42
CA ILE A 49 -0.10 -10.35 -1.70
C ILE A 49 1.08 -10.06 -2.63
N GLY A 50 2.12 -9.40 -2.10
CA GLY A 50 3.30 -8.99 -2.86
C GLY A 50 3.08 -7.71 -3.66
N LEU A 51 4.03 -7.43 -4.55
CA LEU A 51 3.95 -6.34 -5.51
C LEU A 51 3.27 -6.81 -6.79
N ARG A 52 2.63 -5.89 -7.51
CA ARG A 52 2.12 -6.20 -8.85
C ARG A 52 3.28 -6.49 -9.81
N PRO A 53 3.09 -7.29 -10.86
CA PRO A 53 4.13 -7.54 -11.85
C PRO A 53 4.70 -6.24 -12.43
N GLY A 54 6.03 -6.13 -12.47
CA GLY A 54 6.74 -4.96 -12.97
C GLY A 54 6.94 -3.82 -11.95
N ALA A 55 6.37 -3.91 -10.74
CA ALA A 55 6.64 -2.96 -9.67
C ALA A 55 7.79 -3.44 -8.79
N ASN A 56 8.69 -2.53 -8.43
CA ASN A 56 9.81 -2.77 -7.52
C ASN A 56 9.60 -2.04 -6.18
N THR A 57 8.72 -1.04 -6.15
CA THR A 57 8.48 -0.18 -4.99
C THR A 57 7.06 -0.38 -4.47
N LEU A 58 6.94 -0.44 -3.15
CA LEU A 58 5.66 -0.37 -2.44
C LEU A 58 5.53 1.05 -1.88
N ALA A 59 4.38 1.68 -2.09
CA ALA A 59 4.09 3.00 -1.56
C ALA A 59 2.69 3.05 -0.95
N ALA A 60 2.50 3.96 -0.01
CA ALA A 60 1.19 4.26 0.56
C ALA A 60 0.65 5.57 -0.01
N MET A 61 -0.63 5.58 -0.36
CA MET A 61 -1.31 6.78 -0.83
C MET A 61 -2.49 7.11 0.07
N GLN A 62 -2.60 8.36 0.47
CA GLN A 62 -3.72 8.90 1.23
C GLN A 62 -4.55 9.83 0.36
N LEU A 63 -5.87 9.74 0.48
CA LEU A 63 -6.81 10.69 -0.10
C LEU A 63 -7.32 11.62 0.98
N LEU A 64 -7.06 12.92 0.82
CA LEU A 64 -7.65 13.97 1.63
C LEU A 64 -8.87 14.54 0.93
N ILE A 65 -10.02 14.42 1.58
CA ILE A 65 -11.29 14.97 1.10
C ILE A 65 -11.52 16.30 1.81
N LEU A 66 -11.33 17.40 1.08
CA LEU A 66 -11.54 18.75 1.56
C LEU A 66 -12.86 19.32 0.99
N PRO A 67 -13.46 20.36 1.57
CA PRO A 67 -14.76 20.87 1.13
C PRO A 67 -14.85 21.23 -0.37
N HIS A 68 -13.75 21.69 -0.96
CA HIS A 68 -13.73 22.15 -2.35
C HIS A 68 -12.71 21.46 -3.25
N ARG A 69 -11.97 20.47 -2.74
CA ARG A 69 -10.94 19.75 -3.50
C ARG A 69 -10.56 18.45 -2.86
N HIS A 70 -10.01 17.55 -3.65
CA HIS A 70 -9.42 16.29 -3.21
C HIS A 70 -7.93 16.31 -3.49
N LEU A 71 -7.13 15.85 -2.53
CA LEU A 71 -5.68 15.74 -2.66
C LEU A 71 -5.26 14.30 -2.41
N PHE A 72 -4.41 13.79 -3.27
CA PHE A 72 -3.75 12.50 -3.08
C PHE A 72 -2.31 12.76 -2.65
N ILE A 73 -1.88 12.18 -1.55
CA ILE A 73 -0.52 12.31 -1.01
C ILE A 73 0.13 10.94 -1.04
N CYS A 74 1.30 10.82 -1.67
CA CYS A 74 2.12 9.63 -1.79
C CYS A 74 3.61 10.04 -1.76
N ASP A 75 4.51 9.36 -1.10
CA ASP A 75 4.34 8.26 -0.16
C ASP A 75 4.27 8.81 1.27
N THR A 76 3.37 8.25 2.07
CA THR A 76 3.14 8.81 3.40
C THR A 76 3.82 8.03 4.53
N HIS A 77 4.13 6.74 4.35
CA HIS A 77 4.53 5.90 5.48
C HIS A 77 5.52 4.77 5.16
N VAL A 78 5.86 4.53 3.91
CA VAL A 78 6.59 3.30 3.54
C VAL A 78 8.07 3.55 3.27
N ASN A 79 8.39 4.64 2.55
CA ASN A 79 9.75 4.92 2.12
C ASN A 79 10.22 6.26 2.73
N PRO A 80 10.97 6.23 3.86
CA PRO A 80 11.39 7.47 4.54
C PRO A 80 12.45 8.28 3.76
N ASP A 81 13.28 7.60 2.97
CA ASP A 81 14.34 8.23 2.16
C ASP A 81 14.43 7.53 0.79
N PRO A 82 13.46 7.79 -0.11
CA PRO A 82 13.40 7.12 -1.40
C PRO A 82 14.45 7.66 -2.37
N THR A 83 15.02 6.77 -3.21
CA THR A 83 15.86 7.17 -4.34
C THR A 83 15.05 7.88 -5.42
N ALA A 84 15.72 8.56 -6.35
CA ALA A 84 15.05 9.23 -7.47
C ALA A 84 14.23 8.25 -8.33
N GLU A 85 14.74 7.03 -8.54
CA GLU A 85 14.04 5.98 -9.28
C GLU A 85 12.79 5.51 -8.53
N GLN A 86 12.88 5.38 -7.20
CA GLN A 86 11.71 5.04 -6.38
C GLN A 86 10.66 6.14 -6.40
N VAL A 87 11.07 7.42 -6.32
CA VAL A 87 10.14 8.56 -6.44
C VAL A 87 9.44 8.56 -7.79
N ALA A 88 10.18 8.32 -8.88
CA ALA A 88 9.61 8.23 -10.22
C ALA A 88 8.60 7.08 -10.32
N GLU A 89 8.95 5.89 -9.83
CA GLU A 89 8.05 4.73 -9.84
C GLU A 89 6.80 4.99 -8.99
N MET A 90 6.95 5.51 -7.76
CA MET A 90 5.82 5.85 -6.89
C MET A 90 4.89 6.88 -7.53
N THR A 91 5.45 7.85 -8.24
CA THR A 91 4.68 8.85 -8.98
C THR A 91 3.81 8.20 -10.06
N MET A 92 4.37 7.28 -10.83
CA MET A 92 3.61 6.55 -11.85
C MET A 92 2.52 5.67 -11.24
N LEU A 93 2.85 4.95 -10.16
CA LEU A 93 1.89 4.12 -9.43
C LEU A 93 0.73 4.94 -8.86
N ALA A 94 1.03 6.11 -8.27
CA ALA A 94 0.03 7.03 -7.73
C ALA A 94 -0.84 7.62 -8.86
N ALA A 95 -0.25 8.03 -9.97
CA ALA A 95 -1.00 8.54 -11.12
C ALA A 95 -1.97 7.49 -11.68
N ASP A 96 -1.54 6.23 -11.79
CA ASP A 96 -2.42 5.13 -12.20
C ASP A 96 -3.57 4.90 -11.21
N ALA A 97 -3.30 5.00 -9.91
CA ALA A 97 -4.33 4.87 -8.90
C ALA A 97 -5.35 6.02 -8.99
N VAL A 98 -4.90 7.26 -9.18
CA VAL A 98 -5.78 8.44 -9.33
C VAL A 98 -6.68 8.31 -10.58
N ARG A 99 -6.15 7.80 -11.69
CA ARG A 99 -6.96 7.54 -12.90
C ARG A 99 -8.11 6.59 -12.66
N ARG A 100 -7.99 5.63 -11.73
CA ARG A 100 -9.08 4.71 -11.38
C ARG A 100 -10.25 5.41 -10.70
N PHE A 101 -10.04 6.60 -10.12
CA PHE A 101 -11.11 7.48 -9.63
C PHE A 101 -11.75 8.33 -10.75
N GLY A 102 -11.37 8.14 -12.02
CA GLY A 102 -11.85 8.95 -13.13
C GLY A 102 -11.24 10.36 -13.21
N ILE A 103 -10.13 10.59 -12.49
CA ILE A 103 -9.47 11.89 -12.37
C ILE A 103 -8.20 11.92 -13.24
N ALA A 104 -8.02 12.96 -14.02
CA ALA A 104 -6.75 13.22 -14.69
C ALA A 104 -5.71 13.69 -13.65
N PRO A 105 -4.60 12.94 -13.43
CA PRO A 105 -3.65 13.30 -12.40
C PRO A 105 -2.82 14.53 -12.80
N SER A 106 -2.67 15.45 -11.87
CA SER A 106 -1.67 16.52 -11.91
C SER A 106 -0.76 16.34 -10.70
N VAL A 107 0.54 16.26 -10.92
CA VAL A 107 1.50 15.85 -9.88
C VAL A 107 2.48 16.97 -9.58
N ALA A 108 2.71 17.21 -8.30
CA ALA A 108 3.80 18.03 -7.80
C ALA A 108 4.72 17.14 -6.96
N LEU A 109 6.02 17.17 -7.25
CA LEU A 109 7.03 16.53 -6.42
C LEU A 109 7.48 17.52 -5.34
N LEU A 110 7.49 17.05 -4.10
CA LEU A 110 7.90 17.83 -2.95
C LEU A 110 9.23 17.28 -2.44
N SER A 111 10.13 18.17 -2.04
CA SER A 111 11.37 17.80 -1.39
C SER A 111 11.54 18.59 -0.10
N HIS A 112 12.44 18.13 0.77
CA HIS A 112 12.87 18.94 1.90
C HIS A 112 13.59 20.18 1.38
N SER A 113 13.14 21.35 1.85
CA SER A 113 13.93 22.58 1.72
C SER A 113 14.67 22.78 3.05
N ASN A 114 15.99 22.90 2.99
CA ASN A 114 16.80 23.36 4.10
C ASN A 114 16.77 24.88 4.15
#